data_4c58cdaf01aa51893397482e80690cad
#
_entry.id   4c58cdaf01aa51893397482e80690cad
#
_cell.length_a   1.000
_cell.length_b   1.000
_cell.length_c   1.000
_cell.angle_alpha   90.00
_cell.angle_beta   90.00
_cell.angle_gamma   90.00
#
_symmetry.space_group_name_H-M   'P 1'
#
loop_
_entity.id
_entity.type
_entity.pdbx_description
1 polymer ?
#
loop_
_entity_poly.entity_id
_entity_poly.type
_entity_poly.pdbx_seq_one_letter_code
_entity_poly.pdbx_strand_id
1 'polypeptide(L)'
;MMEMKEETIRQAKIEAEIEAEKIKKEAFEKGLSEGISKGYEEGLQRALNSKNQLLEELKNVVEGIYNARKKYTEDVKGELLNISLAIAEKIIRKALKEDKNTIMHMITSATDKINDKKWAKIYISSENVEASVEGSANLFESLNKLSDNIKFITMDDVDEGTCIIELPDSIIDASINTQVENVKNIIKSY
;
A
#
# COMPACT_ATOMS: atom_id res chain seq x y z
N MET A 1 42.24 63.79 -75.64
CA MET A 1 40.92 63.79 -75.04
C MET A 1 40.33 62.32 -74.88
N MET A 2 40.62 61.39 -75.78
CA MET A 2 40.17 59.95 -75.68
C MET A 2 40.97 59.19 -74.60
N GLU A 3 42.30 59.29 -74.55
CA GLU A 3 43.15 58.59 -73.56
C GLU A 3 42.79 58.88 -72.08
N MET A 4 42.48 60.15 -71.77
CA MET A 4 42.05 60.51 -70.38
C MET A 4 40.73 59.87 -69.97
N LYS A 5 39.81 59.62 -70.90
CA LYS A 5 38.55 58.94 -70.61
C LYS A 5 38.74 57.44 -70.36
N GLU A 6 39.65 56.81 -71.13
CA GLU A 6 39.96 55.37 -70.92
C GLU A 6 40.67 55.13 -69.60
N GLU A 7 41.60 56.03 -69.22
CA GLU A 7 42.28 55.91 -67.91
C GLU A 7 41.28 56.07 -66.71
N THR A 8 40.33 57.03 -66.83
CA THR A 8 39.32 57.25 -65.81
C THR A 8 38.39 56.06 -65.70
N ILE A 9 37.99 55.40 -66.80
CA ILE A 9 37.17 54.21 -66.79
C ILE A 9 37.94 53.02 -66.20
N ARG A 10 39.18 52.85 -66.47
CA ARG A 10 40.06 51.82 -65.93
C ARG A 10 40.25 51.99 -64.43
N GLN A 11 40.47 53.21 -63.95
CA GLN A 11 40.57 53.51 -62.52
C GLN A 11 39.26 53.21 -61.78
N ALA A 12 38.13 53.62 -62.32
CA ALA A 12 36.84 53.37 -61.76
C ALA A 12 36.48 51.83 -61.68
N LYS A 13 36.96 51.05 -62.67
CA LYS A 13 36.82 49.59 -62.61
C LYS A 13 37.63 48.95 -61.48
N ILE A 14 38.89 49.37 -61.35
CA ILE A 14 39.78 48.89 -60.29
C ILE A 14 39.19 49.20 -58.89
N GLU A 15 38.76 50.48 -58.72
CA GLU A 15 38.10 50.87 -57.44
C GLU A 15 36.84 50.09 -57.17
N ALA A 16 36.00 49.81 -58.16
CA ALA A 16 34.78 48.99 -58.01
C ALA A 16 35.10 47.52 -57.68
N GLU A 17 36.19 46.97 -58.28
CA GLU A 17 36.63 45.58 -57.95
C GLU A 17 37.16 45.50 -56.51
N ILE A 18 37.91 46.44 -56.02
CA ILE A 18 38.43 46.51 -54.66
C ILE A 18 37.29 46.65 -53.66
N GLU A 19 36.31 47.52 -53.93
CA GLU A 19 35.15 47.69 -53.03
C GLU A 19 34.27 46.45 -53.03
N ALA A 20 34.05 45.80 -54.18
CA ALA A 20 33.33 44.56 -54.27
C ALA A 20 33.98 43.43 -53.46
N GLU A 21 35.31 43.27 -53.50
CA GLU A 21 36.08 42.29 -52.73
C GLU A 21 35.99 42.55 -51.19
N LYS A 22 36.04 43.84 -50.83
CA LYS A 22 35.93 44.30 -49.46
C LYS A 22 34.51 43.96 -48.90
N ILE A 23 33.44 44.28 -49.61
CA ILE A 23 32.08 44.02 -49.29
C ILE A 23 31.88 42.49 -49.14
N LYS A 24 32.43 41.69 -50.07
CA LYS A 24 32.36 40.24 -50.04
C LYS A 24 33.02 39.62 -48.79
N LYS A 25 34.22 40.16 -48.44
CA LYS A 25 34.96 39.73 -47.24
C LYS A 25 34.22 40.09 -45.97
N GLU A 26 33.71 41.31 -45.84
CA GLU A 26 32.95 41.78 -44.70
C GLU A 26 31.64 40.95 -44.54
N ALA A 27 30.94 40.66 -45.64
CA ALA A 27 29.73 39.82 -45.64
C ALA A 27 30.04 38.38 -45.21
N PHE A 28 31.19 37.82 -45.68
CA PHE A 28 31.63 36.49 -45.28
C PHE A 28 31.99 36.41 -43.79
N GLU A 29 32.78 37.37 -43.29
CA GLU A 29 33.17 37.41 -41.86
C GLU A 29 31.95 37.60 -40.96
N LYS A 30 31.02 38.47 -41.35
CA LYS A 30 29.75 38.66 -40.62
C LYS A 30 28.89 37.40 -40.64
N GLY A 31 28.72 36.78 -41.80
CA GLY A 31 27.93 35.53 -41.91
C GLY A 31 28.54 34.38 -41.13
N LEU A 32 29.88 34.26 -41.11
CA LEU A 32 30.58 33.26 -40.32
C LEU A 32 30.37 33.49 -38.80
N SER A 33 30.54 34.72 -38.34
CA SER A 33 30.35 35.11 -36.94
C SER A 33 28.90 34.85 -36.46
N GLU A 34 27.93 35.28 -37.26
CA GLU A 34 26.51 35.06 -36.98
C GLU A 34 26.15 33.56 -36.98
N GLY A 35 26.70 32.80 -37.93
CA GLY A 35 26.50 31.37 -38.03
C GLY A 35 27.07 30.61 -36.84
N ILE A 36 28.26 30.93 -36.39
CA ILE A 36 28.89 30.37 -35.18
C ILE A 36 28.05 30.71 -33.94
N SER A 37 27.67 31.98 -33.77
CA SER A 37 26.86 32.41 -32.61
C SER A 37 25.52 31.69 -32.55
N LYS A 38 24.78 31.66 -33.65
CA LYS A 38 23.48 30.94 -33.73
C LYS A 38 23.63 29.44 -33.51
N GLY A 39 24.65 28.83 -34.13
CA GLY A 39 24.90 27.40 -33.98
C GLY A 39 25.23 27.01 -32.54
N TYR A 40 26.01 27.84 -31.85
CA TYR A 40 26.33 27.65 -30.43
C TYR A 40 25.08 27.79 -29.55
N GLU A 41 24.29 28.83 -29.75
CA GLU A 41 23.09 29.12 -28.98
C GLU A 41 22.02 28.01 -29.17
N GLU A 42 21.76 27.61 -30.42
CA GLU A 42 20.87 26.48 -30.70
C GLU A 42 21.38 25.15 -30.13
N GLY A 43 22.68 24.89 -30.23
CA GLY A 43 23.30 23.70 -29.66
C GLY A 43 23.16 23.65 -28.15
N LEU A 44 23.42 24.78 -27.48
CA LEU A 44 23.23 24.89 -26.02
C LEU A 44 21.79 24.70 -25.62
N GLN A 45 20.84 25.30 -26.33
CA GLN A 45 19.41 25.16 -26.05
C GLN A 45 18.94 23.72 -26.23
N ARG A 46 19.36 23.03 -27.28
CA ARG A 46 19.07 21.61 -27.49
C ARG A 46 19.64 20.74 -26.37
N ALA A 47 20.88 21.00 -25.96
CA ALA A 47 21.51 20.25 -24.85
C ALA A 47 20.78 20.46 -23.52
N LEU A 48 20.35 21.69 -23.21
CA LEU A 48 19.56 22.00 -22.02
C LEU A 48 18.19 21.33 -22.04
N ASN A 49 17.50 21.38 -23.19
CA ASN A 49 16.19 20.71 -23.32
C ASN A 49 16.31 19.19 -23.15
N SER A 50 17.30 18.57 -23.78
CA SER A 50 17.57 17.14 -23.65
C SER A 50 17.91 16.74 -22.21
N LYS A 51 18.74 17.56 -21.53
CA LYS A 51 19.03 17.36 -20.10
C LYS A 51 17.77 17.42 -19.24
N ASN A 52 16.92 18.41 -19.44
CA ASN A 52 15.69 18.58 -18.67
C ASN A 52 14.73 17.41 -18.91
N GLN A 53 14.63 16.94 -20.14
CA GLN A 53 13.81 15.79 -20.50
C GLN A 53 14.30 14.51 -19.80
N LEU A 54 15.61 14.28 -19.80
CA LEU A 54 16.22 13.14 -19.12
C LEU A 54 16.02 13.21 -17.60
N LEU A 55 16.11 14.39 -17.00
CA LEU A 55 15.86 14.56 -15.57
C LEU A 55 14.39 14.25 -15.20
N GLU A 56 13.43 14.65 -16.03
CA GLU A 56 12.01 14.34 -15.80
C GLU A 56 11.74 12.83 -15.96
N GLU A 57 12.32 12.19 -16.97
CA GLU A 57 12.23 10.73 -17.13
C GLU A 57 12.81 10.00 -15.91
N LEU A 58 13.98 10.44 -15.44
CA LEU A 58 14.63 9.87 -14.25
C LEU A 58 13.76 10.01 -13.00
N LYS A 59 13.15 11.17 -12.80
CA LYS A 59 12.23 11.43 -11.70
C LYS A 59 11.03 10.47 -11.75
N ASN A 60 10.41 10.32 -12.91
CA ASN A 60 9.28 9.42 -13.10
C ASN A 60 9.65 7.96 -12.79
N VAL A 61 10.84 7.52 -13.21
CA VAL A 61 11.34 6.16 -12.89
C VAL A 61 11.54 5.99 -11.39
N VAL A 62 12.17 6.96 -10.71
CA VAL A 62 12.39 6.90 -9.25
C VAL A 62 11.07 6.87 -8.50
N GLU A 63 10.11 7.72 -8.86
CA GLU A 63 8.77 7.71 -8.27
C GLU A 63 8.04 6.38 -8.52
N GLY A 64 8.16 5.83 -9.73
CA GLY A 64 7.62 4.51 -10.07
C GLY A 64 8.20 3.39 -9.20
N ILE A 65 9.50 3.37 -9.01
CA ILE A 65 10.18 2.38 -8.14
C ILE A 65 9.72 2.54 -6.68
N TYR A 66 9.64 3.77 -6.18
CA TYR A 66 9.18 4.04 -4.81
C TYR A 66 7.75 3.53 -4.59
N ASN A 67 6.83 3.83 -5.50
CA ASN A 67 5.44 3.41 -5.43
C ASN A 67 5.30 1.87 -5.54
N ALA A 68 6.04 1.25 -6.45
CA ALA A 68 6.07 -0.20 -6.59
C ALA A 68 6.58 -0.89 -5.32
N ARG A 69 7.66 -0.36 -4.72
CA ARG A 69 8.21 -0.88 -3.46
C ARG A 69 7.21 -0.74 -2.30
N LYS A 70 6.56 0.42 -2.19
CA LYS A 70 5.54 0.65 -1.16
C LYS A 70 4.40 -0.36 -1.28
N LYS A 71 3.84 -0.50 -2.49
CA LYS A 71 2.77 -1.46 -2.76
C LYS A 71 3.21 -2.89 -2.42
N TYR A 72 4.38 -3.32 -2.90
CA TYR A 72 4.91 -4.66 -2.60
C TYR A 72 5.04 -4.92 -1.10
N THR A 73 5.52 -3.93 -0.34
CA THR A 73 5.66 -4.05 1.12
C THR A 73 4.30 -4.20 1.81
N GLU A 74 3.29 -3.47 1.35
CA GLU A 74 1.91 -3.56 1.87
C GLU A 74 1.28 -4.92 1.54
N ASP A 75 1.45 -5.40 0.31
CA ASP A 75 0.95 -6.71 -0.13
C ASP A 75 1.58 -7.84 0.69
N VAL A 76 2.91 -7.84 0.85
CA VAL A 76 3.64 -8.84 1.65
C VAL A 76 3.23 -8.82 3.13
N LYS A 77 3.04 -7.63 3.72
CA LYS A 77 2.50 -7.52 5.10
C LYS A 77 1.12 -8.15 5.22
N GLY A 78 0.25 -7.89 4.25
CA GLY A 78 -1.10 -8.48 4.20
C GLY A 78 -1.07 -10.02 4.10
N GLU A 79 -0.22 -10.55 3.24
CA GLU A 79 -0.05 -12.01 3.09
C GLU A 79 0.51 -12.67 4.36
N LEU A 80 1.54 -12.08 4.96
CA LEU A 80 2.13 -12.57 6.22
C LEU A 80 1.10 -12.56 7.35
N LEU A 81 0.28 -11.52 7.47
CA LEU A 81 -0.80 -11.47 8.43
C LEU A 81 -1.80 -12.59 8.22
N ASN A 82 -2.26 -12.80 6.99
CA ASN A 82 -3.23 -13.85 6.68
C ASN A 82 -2.67 -15.25 6.99
N ILE A 83 -1.41 -15.52 6.65
CA ILE A 83 -0.74 -16.78 6.96
C ILE A 83 -0.63 -16.97 8.49
N SER A 84 -0.22 -15.94 9.21
CA SER A 84 -0.08 -16.00 10.67
C SER A 84 -1.42 -16.29 11.36
N LEU A 85 -2.49 -15.64 10.91
CA LEU A 85 -3.85 -15.89 11.42
C LEU A 85 -4.35 -17.30 11.10
N ALA A 86 -4.10 -17.81 9.90
CA ALA A 86 -4.46 -19.17 9.53
C ALA A 86 -3.72 -20.22 10.37
N ILE A 87 -2.44 -19.98 10.68
CA ILE A 87 -1.67 -20.83 11.59
C ILE A 87 -2.24 -20.77 13.00
N ALA A 88 -2.53 -19.57 13.53
CA ALA A 88 -3.10 -19.39 14.86
C ALA A 88 -4.46 -20.09 14.98
N GLU A 89 -5.35 -19.92 14.01
CA GLU A 89 -6.63 -20.59 13.94
C GLU A 89 -6.48 -22.11 13.97
N LYS A 90 -5.56 -22.65 13.17
CA LYS A 90 -5.30 -24.10 13.15
C LYS A 90 -4.77 -24.61 14.48
N ILE A 91 -3.94 -23.85 15.18
CA ILE A 91 -3.44 -24.22 16.52
C ILE A 91 -4.58 -24.21 17.53
N ILE A 92 -5.44 -23.19 17.52
CA ILE A 92 -6.58 -23.07 18.43
C ILE A 92 -7.58 -24.22 18.20
N ARG A 93 -7.92 -24.52 16.94
CA ARG A 93 -8.79 -25.65 16.60
C ARG A 93 -8.20 -26.98 17.03
N LYS A 94 -6.88 -27.15 16.93
CA LYS A 94 -6.22 -28.34 17.46
C LYS A 94 -6.31 -28.41 19.00
N ALA A 95 -6.07 -27.30 19.69
CA ALA A 95 -6.18 -27.22 21.13
C ALA A 95 -7.61 -27.55 21.63
N LEU A 96 -8.62 -27.08 20.91
CA LEU A 96 -10.03 -27.46 21.23
C LEU A 96 -10.27 -28.95 21.17
N LYS A 97 -9.67 -29.67 20.23
CA LYS A 97 -9.80 -31.12 20.11
C LYS A 97 -9.05 -31.88 21.21
N GLU A 98 -7.88 -31.34 21.61
CA GLU A 98 -7.00 -32.03 22.58
C GLU A 98 -7.31 -31.66 24.04
N ASP A 99 -7.81 -30.45 24.31
CA ASP A 99 -8.13 -29.97 25.65
C ASP A 99 -9.57 -29.49 25.74
N LYS A 100 -10.37 -30.28 26.40
CA LYS A 100 -11.80 -30.02 26.67
C LYS A 100 -12.04 -28.73 27.47
N ASN A 101 -11.03 -28.20 28.18
CA ASN A 101 -11.17 -26.96 28.94
C ASN A 101 -11.04 -25.70 28.04
N THR A 102 -10.55 -25.84 26.84
CA THR A 102 -10.31 -24.67 25.94
C THR A 102 -11.61 -23.90 25.66
N ILE A 103 -12.72 -24.58 25.36
CA ILE A 103 -14.03 -23.93 25.12
C ILE A 103 -14.50 -23.19 26.37
N MET A 104 -14.23 -23.75 27.55
CA MET A 104 -14.63 -23.21 28.84
C MET A 104 -13.86 -21.93 29.16
N HIS A 105 -12.56 -21.89 28.84
CA HIS A 105 -11.75 -20.68 28.92
C HIS A 105 -12.26 -19.59 27.98
N MET A 106 -12.71 -19.95 26.78
CA MET A 106 -13.31 -19.00 25.85
C MET A 106 -14.57 -18.37 26.41
N ILE A 107 -15.49 -19.20 26.94
CA ILE A 107 -16.74 -18.74 27.56
C ILE A 107 -16.42 -17.81 28.74
N THR A 108 -15.55 -18.24 29.66
CA THR A 108 -15.18 -17.45 30.84
C THR A 108 -14.56 -16.10 30.43
N SER A 109 -13.63 -16.11 29.49
CA SER A 109 -13.02 -14.87 28.96
C SER A 109 -14.04 -13.92 28.33
N ALA A 110 -15.01 -14.46 27.60
CA ALA A 110 -16.05 -13.66 26.97
C ALA A 110 -17.03 -13.05 28.00
N THR A 111 -17.20 -13.67 29.14
CA THR A 111 -18.15 -13.28 30.19
C THR A 111 -17.50 -12.55 31.36
N ASP A 112 -16.18 -12.49 31.47
CA ASP A 112 -15.45 -11.99 32.64
C ASP A 112 -15.83 -10.56 33.07
N LYS A 113 -16.26 -9.74 32.14
CA LYS A 113 -16.67 -8.33 32.37
C LYS A 113 -18.20 -8.17 32.51
N ILE A 114 -18.94 -9.26 32.52
CA ILE A 114 -20.42 -9.25 32.52
C ILE A 114 -20.92 -9.92 33.78
N ASN A 115 -21.73 -9.21 34.54
CA ASN A 115 -22.26 -9.70 35.80
C ASN A 115 -23.78 -9.44 35.90
N ASP A 116 -24.45 -10.13 36.81
CA ASP A 116 -25.82 -9.86 37.26
C ASP A 116 -26.87 -9.82 36.12
N LYS A 117 -26.76 -10.73 35.16
CA LYS A 117 -27.79 -10.91 34.14
C LYS A 117 -28.93 -11.79 34.62
N LYS A 118 -30.15 -11.48 34.21
CA LYS A 118 -31.35 -12.25 34.58
C LYS A 118 -31.30 -13.71 34.09
N TRP A 119 -30.70 -13.92 32.93
CA TRP A 119 -30.50 -15.22 32.31
C TRP A 119 -29.37 -15.13 31.27
N ALA A 120 -28.76 -16.24 30.96
CA ALA A 120 -27.82 -16.41 29.86
C ALA A 120 -28.08 -17.73 29.13
N LYS A 121 -28.03 -17.71 27.80
CA LYS A 121 -28.02 -18.91 26.98
C LYS A 121 -26.70 -18.99 26.25
N ILE A 122 -26.01 -20.10 26.35
CA ILE A 122 -24.73 -20.35 25.75
C ILE A 122 -24.90 -21.43 24.68
N TYR A 123 -24.74 -21.02 23.43
CA TYR A 123 -24.84 -21.89 22.27
C TYR A 123 -23.45 -22.36 21.87
N ILE A 124 -23.26 -23.67 21.77
CA ILE A 124 -22.00 -24.32 21.43
C ILE A 124 -22.20 -25.40 20.38
N SER A 125 -21.16 -25.74 19.62
CA SER A 125 -21.20 -26.88 18.70
C SER A 125 -21.43 -28.19 19.48
N SER A 126 -22.21 -29.09 18.88
CA SER A 126 -22.45 -30.43 19.44
C SER A 126 -21.16 -31.24 19.64
N GLU A 127 -20.13 -30.99 18.81
CA GLU A 127 -18.80 -31.60 18.94
C GLU A 127 -18.08 -31.18 20.24
N ASN A 128 -18.48 -30.08 20.87
CA ASN A 128 -17.88 -29.55 22.10
C ASN A 128 -18.69 -29.89 23.38
N VAL A 129 -19.79 -30.62 23.26
CA VAL A 129 -20.72 -30.88 24.37
C VAL A 129 -20.08 -31.68 25.49
N GLU A 130 -19.31 -32.73 25.17
CA GLU A 130 -18.65 -33.57 26.19
C GLU A 130 -17.71 -32.75 27.06
N ALA A 131 -17.08 -31.73 26.49
CA ALA A 131 -16.23 -30.79 27.22
C ALA A 131 -17.01 -29.90 28.19
N SER A 132 -18.25 -29.57 27.86
CA SER A 132 -19.07 -28.61 28.61
C SER A 132 -19.79 -29.23 29.81
N VAL A 133 -20.13 -30.51 29.74
CA VAL A 133 -20.95 -31.19 30.76
C VAL A 133 -20.09 -31.78 31.90
N GLU A 134 -18.87 -32.21 31.60
CA GLU A 134 -17.91 -32.72 32.58
C GLU A 134 -17.06 -31.64 33.26
N GLY A 135 -17.31 -30.36 32.92
CA GLY A 135 -16.48 -29.22 33.33
C GLY A 135 -16.48 -28.97 34.84
N SER A 136 -15.31 -28.70 35.30
CA SER A 136 -14.89 -28.45 36.66
C SER A 136 -15.78 -27.48 37.46
N ALA A 137 -15.87 -27.70 38.79
CA ALA A 137 -16.58 -26.84 39.76
C ALA A 137 -16.21 -25.35 39.64
N ASN A 138 -14.97 -25.03 39.22
CA ASN A 138 -14.48 -23.67 39.00
C ASN A 138 -15.21 -22.91 37.87
N LEU A 139 -15.73 -23.62 36.88
CA LEU A 139 -16.51 -23.00 35.81
C LEU A 139 -17.89 -22.56 36.30
N PHE A 140 -18.59 -23.43 37.00
CA PHE A 140 -19.90 -23.08 37.57
C PHE A 140 -19.78 -21.87 38.50
N GLU A 141 -18.69 -21.74 39.26
CA GLU A 141 -18.44 -20.57 40.10
C GLU A 141 -18.22 -19.29 39.27
N SER A 142 -17.49 -19.37 38.17
CA SER A 142 -17.27 -18.23 37.26
C SER A 142 -18.55 -17.82 36.54
N LEU A 143 -19.33 -18.79 36.10
CA LEU A 143 -20.61 -18.55 35.40
C LEU A 143 -21.73 -18.09 36.35
N ASN A 144 -21.73 -18.49 37.62
CA ASN A 144 -22.67 -17.96 38.62
C ASN A 144 -22.60 -16.45 38.82
N LYS A 145 -21.43 -15.84 38.53
CA LYS A 145 -21.32 -14.38 38.51
C LYS A 145 -22.05 -13.75 37.32
N LEU A 146 -22.17 -14.47 36.21
CA LEU A 146 -22.89 -13.99 35.02
C LEU A 146 -24.41 -14.01 35.25
N SER A 147 -24.96 -15.12 35.74
CA SER A 147 -26.38 -15.30 35.98
C SER A 147 -26.63 -16.56 36.80
N ASP A 148 -27.65 -16.51 37.64
CA ASP A 148 -28.18 -17.71 38.35
C ASP A 148 -28.96 -18.63 37.40
N ASN A 149 -29.33 -18.19 36.22
CA ASN A 149 -30.13 -18.93 35.24
C ASN A 149 -29.37 -19.06 33.90
N ILE A 150 -28.49 -20.05 33.82
CA ILE A 150 -27.69 -20.35 32.64
C ILE A 150 -28.20 -21.60 31.95
N LYS A 151 -28.37 -21.53 30.64
CA LYS A 151 -28.76 -22.66 29.80
C LYS A 151 -27.73 -22.88 28.69
N PHE A 152 -27.17 -24.09 28.63
CA PHE A 152 -26.37 -24.54 27.49
C PHE A 152 -27.30 -25.12 26.42
N ILE A 153 -27.05 -24.74 25.18
CA ILE A 153 -27.81 -25.18 24.00
C ILE A 153 -26.80 -25.67 22.96
N THR A 154 -26.97 -26.92 22.56
CA THR A 154 -26.12 -27.49 21.50
C THR A 154 -26.67 -27.16 20.14
N MET A 155 -25.78 -26.87 19.20
CA MET A 155 -26.08 -26.65 17.80
C MET A 155 -25.40 -27.73 16.96
N ASP A 156 -26.17 -28.36 16.09
CA ASP A 156 -25.66 -29.25 15.06
C ASP A 156 -25.31 -28.44 13.81
N ASP A 157 -24.49 -29.00 12.94
CA ASP A 157 -24.10 -28.40 11.66
C ASP A 157 -23.44 -26.99 11.76
N VAL A 158 -22.77 -26.71 12.87
CA VAL A 158 -21.97 -25.51 13.06
C VAL A 158 -20.48 -25.84 13.23
N ASP A 159 -19.62 -24.90 12.89
CA ASP A 159 -18.18 -25.09 13.01
C ASP A 159 -17.76 -25.40 14.45
N GLU A 160 -16.78 -26.29 14.61
CA GLU A 160 -16.10 -26.51 15.88
C GLU A 160 -15.51 -25.21 16.42
N GLY A 161 -15.69 -24.91 17.70
CA GLY A 161 -15.30 -23.62 18.30
C GLY A 161 -16.32 -22.52 18.10
N THR A 162 -17.52 -22.81 17.62
CA THR A 162 -18.67 -21.90 17.68
C THR A 162 -19.10 -21.73 19.12
N CYS A 163 -19.19 -20.49 19.58
CA CYS A 163 -19.67 -20.13 20.92
C CYS A 163 -20.40 -18.77 20.83
N ILE A 164 -21.70 -18.80 21.04
CA ILE A 164 -22.54 -17.61 21.06
C ILE A 164 -23.22 -17.51 22.43
N ILE A 165 -23.16 -16.31 23.03
CA ILE A 165 -23.74 -16.05 24.35
C ILE A 165 -24.86 -15.04 24.18
N GLU A 166 -26.09 -15.46 24.39
CA GLU A 166 -27.30 -14.65 24.37
C GLU A 166 -27.64 -14.19 25.78
N LEU A 167 -27.76 -12.89 25.97
CA LEU A 167 -28.13 -12.22 27.21
C LEU A 167 -29.44 -11.45 27.02
N PRO A 168 -30.10 -10.98 28.08
CA PRO A 168 -31.35 -10.23 27.98
C PRO A 168 -31.27 -8.98 27.12
N ASP A 169 -30.07 -8.39 27.01
CA ASP A 169 -29.80 -7.08 26.41
C ASP A 169 -28.76 -7.11 25.28
N SER A 170 -28.12 -8.25 25.03
CA SER A 170 -27.05 -8.37 24.04
C SER A 170 -26.80 -9.80 23.59
N ILE A 171 -26.10 -9.91 22.46
CA ILE A 171 -25.57 -11.19 21.95
C ILE A 171 -24.06 -10.99 21.77
N ILE A 172 -23.28 -11.93 22.27
CA ILE A 172 -21.84 -11.95 22.18
C ILE A 172 -21.43 -13.17 21.35
N ASP A 173 -20.79 -12.93 20.24
CA ASP A 173 -20.16 -13.98 19.45
C ASP A 173 -18.70 -14.15 19.90
N ALA A 174 -18.47 -15.20 20.67
CA ALA A 174 -17.16 -15.59 21.16
C ALA A 174 -16.52 -16.70 20.32
N SER A 175 -17.09 -17.02 19.16
CA SER A 175 -16.59 -18.05 18.25
C SER A 175 -15.16 -17.75 17.78
N ILE A 176 -14.36 -18.79 17.55
CA ILE A 176 -12.98 -18.66 17.09
C ILE A 176 -12.89 -17.78 15.83
N ASN A 177 -13.77 -18.02 14.86
CA ASN A 177 -13.77 -17.25 13.61
C ASN A 177 -13.94 -15.76 13.86
N THR A 178 -14.86 -15.38 14.75
CA THR A 178 -15.11 -13.98 15.14
C THR A 178 -13.91 -13.39 15.89
N GLN A 179 -13.29 -14.15 16.80
CA GLN A 179 -12.11 -13.69 17.52
C GLN A 179 -10.89 -13.48 16.61
N VAL A 180 -10.66 -14.40 15.66
CA VAL A 180 -9.60 -14.27 14.65
C VAL A 180 -9.84 -13.04 13.78
N GLU A 181 -11.06 -12.78 13.32
CA GLU A 181 -11.38 -11.60 12.51
C GLU A 181 -11.23 -10.30 13.31
N ASN A 182 -11.60 -10.29 14.59
CA ASN A 182 -11.38 -9.17 15.50
C ASN A 182 -9.87 -8.84 15.63
N VAL A 183 -9.02 -9.85 15.85
CA VAL A 183 -7.56 -9.69 15.92
C VAL A 183 -7.02 -9.13 14.60
N LYS A 184 -7.49 -9.66 13.47
CA LYS A 184 -7.11 -9.17 12.13
C LYS A 184 -7.46 -7.69 11.93
N ASN A 185 -8.64 -7.28 12.35
CA ASN A 185 -9.10 -5.88 12.24
C ASN A 185 -8.28 -4.95 13.15
N ILE A 186 -7.94 -5.38 14.36
CA ILE A 186 -7.08 -4.64 15.27
C ILE A 186 -5.69 -4.43 14.63
N ILE A 187 -5.07 -5.49 14.09
CA ILE A 187 -3.73 -5.39 13.48
C ILE A 187 -3.75 -4.49 12.23
N LYS A 188 -4.81 -4.51 11.45
CA LYS A 188 -4.95 -3.64 10.26
C LYS A 188 -5.17 -2.17 10.59
N SER A 189 -5.58 -1.85 11.80
CA SER A 189 -5.82 -0.46 12.24
C SER A 189 -4.55 0.25 12.72
N TYR A 190 -3.44 -0.49 12.86
CA TYR A 190 -2.09 0.03 13.18
C TYR A 190 -1.20 0.09 11.92
#